data_0a4e9e4c6a44be05dc082bc13783f073
#
_entry.id   0a4e9e4c6a44be05dc082bc13783f073
#
_cell.length_a   1.000
_cell.length_b   1.000
_cell.length_c   1.000
_cell.angle_alpha   90.00
_cell.angle_beta   90.00
_cell.angle_gamma   90.00
#
_symmetry.space_group_name_H-M   'P 1'
#
loop_
_entity.id
_entity.type
_entity.pdbx_description
1 polymer ?
#
loop_
_entity_poly.entity_id
_entity_poly.type
_entity_poly.pdbx_seq_one_letter_code
_entity_poly.pdbx_strand_id
1 'polypeptide(L)'
;MAVTLEVAEVGKDFLIPVIDSVSFSVEAGEFVCLLGPNGCGKTTLLRIVGGLERPTRGRVLLGGEPVSGSGRHTRKVGVVFQEDRLLPWMTLRENVELVCKPLGLAAAARRATADRYLRLAGLAGFEGYHPLRVSGGMRQRAAIARALAIEPDLLLMDEPFGALDAQNRRIMQAEVRRIWRETGRTILFVTHAIDEAVAIGTTLIMLSARPARIRAEIRNDGRVERGKLIDDLNTLIMEEVERQQGTSSMS
;
A
#
# COMPACT_ATOMS: atom_id res chain seq x y z
N MET A 1 -5.67 16.39 -3.31
CA MET A 1 -5.65 16.66 -1.85
C MET A 1 -5.71 15.33 -1.13
N ALA A 2 -5.21 15.26 0.13
CA ALA A 2 -5.40 14.05 0.93
C ALA A 2 -6.89 13.88 1.28
N VAL A 3 -7.37 12.64 1.35
CA VAL A 3 -8.78 12.32 1.62
C VAL A 3 -8.88 11.26 2.71
N THR A 4 -10.00 11.25 3.41
CA THR A 4 -10.34 10.20 4.37
C THR A 4 -10.71 8.90 3.64
N LEU A 5 -10.36 7.76 4.24
CA LEU A 5 -10.81 6.44 3.83
C LEU A 5 -11.66 5.86 4.96
N GLU A 6 -12.85 5.36 4.63
CA GLU A 6 -13.70 4.62 5.55
C GLU A 6 -13.95 3.23 4.99
N VAL A 7 -13.65 2.22 5.78
CA VAL A 7 -13.96 0.81 5.51
C VAL A 7 -15.00 0.40 6.54
N ALA A 8 -16.22 0.06 6.09
CA ALA A 8 -17.36 -0.20 6.96
C ALA A 8 -17.90 -1.62 6.73
N GLU A 9 -17.72 -2.49 7.74
CA GLU A 9 -18.20 -3.88 7.81
C GLU A 9 -17.85 -4.72 6.57
N VAL A 10 -16.67 -4.47 5.99
CA VAL A 10 -16.24 -5.16 4.78
C VAL A 10 -16.03 -6.64 5.07
N GLY A 11 -16.75 -7.47 4.33
CA GLY A 11 -16.57 -8.92 4.27
C GLY A 11 -16.34 -9.38 2.84
N LYS A 12 -15.54 -10.44 2.67
CA LYS A 12 -15.25 -11.06 1.38
C LYS A 12 -15.22 -12.56 1.50
N ASP A 13 -16.11 -13.17 0.75
CA ASP A 13 -16.19 -14.60 0.55
C ASP A 13 -15.82 -14.91 -0.91
N PHE A 14 -15.00 -15.92 -1.11
CA PHE A 14 -14.79 -16.62 -2.37
C PHE A 14 -15.46 -18.00 -2.23
N LEU A 15 -14.72 -19.10 -2.44
CA LEU A 15 -15.19 -20.44 -2.08
C LEU A 15 -15.24 -20.62 -0.54
N ILE A 16 -14.41 -19.88 0.17
CA ILE A 16 -14.36 -19.84 1.64
C ILE A 16 -14.28 -18.37 2.09
N PRO A 17 -14.71 -18.06 3.32
CA PRO A 17 -14.57 -16.72 3.89
C PRO A 17 -13.09 -16.30 3.97
N VAL A 18 -12.79 -15.10 3.49
CA VAL A 18 -11.42 -14.51 3.52
C VAL A 18 -11.37 -13.34 4.46
N ILE A 19 -12.39 -12.49 4.43
CA ILE A 19 -12.52 -11.31 5.29
C ILE A 19 -13.91 -11.38 5.93
N ASP A 20 -13.95 -11.18 7.25
CA ASP A 20 -15.17 -11.16 8.01
C ASP A 20 -15.30 -9.85 8.80
N SER A 21 -16.15 -8.96 8.36
CA SER A 21 -16.53 -7.70 9.02
C SER A 21 -15.34 -6.84 9.50
N VAL A 22 -14.54 -6.33 8.55
CA VAL A 22 -13.45 -5.39 8.85
C VAL A 22 -13.98 -3.96 8.75
N SER A 23 -13.77 -3.16 9.82
CA SER A 23 -14.13 -1.74 9.87
C SER A 23 -13.00 -0.90 10.44
N PHE A 24 -12.54 0.12 9.73
CA PHE A 24 -11.59 1.11 10.19
C PHE A 24 -11.70 2.39 9.37
N SER A 25 -11.07 3.47 9.88
CA SER A 25 -10.96 4.74 9.16
C SER A 25 -9.50 5.19 9.08
N VAL A 26 -9.19 5.92 8.01
CA VAL A 26 -7.87 6.55 7.79
C VAL A 26 -8.11 8.03 7.58
N GLU A 27 -7.47 8.84 8.39
CA GLU A 27 -7.56 10.29 8.27
C GLU A 27 -6.77 10.81 7.06
N ALA A 28 -7.18 11.98 6.57
CA ALA A 28 -6.50 12.60 5.44
C ALA A 28 -5.01 12.86 5.74
N GLY A 29 -4.12 12.34 4.89
CA GLY A 29 -2.67 12.48 5.07
C GLY A 29 -2.04 11.48 6.04
N GLU A 30 -2.80 10.55 6.60
CA GLU A 30 -2.29 9.52 7.50
C GLU A 30 -1.54 8.42 6.75
N PHE A 31 -0.55 7.82 7.41
CA PHE A 31 0.18 6.65 6.93
C PHE A 31 -0.24 5.43 7.75
N VAL A 32 -1.18 4.65 7.26
CA VAL A 32 -1.67 3.45 7.94
C VAL A 32 -0.99 2.20 7.42
N CYS A 33 -0.45 1.39 8.32
CA CYS A 33 0.10 0.07 8.00
C CYS A 33 -0.86 -1.04 8.40
N LEU A 34 -1.18 -1.91 7.43
CA LEU A 34 -2.01 -3.08 7.63
C LEU A 34 -1.12 -4.32 7.78
N LEU A 35 -1.14 -4.92 8.95
CA LEU A 35 -0.35 -6.07 9.37
C LEU A 35 -1.22 -7.33 9.48
N GLY A 36 -0.60 -8.49 9.48
CA GLY A 36 -1.24 -9.76 9.78
C GLY A 36 -0.52 -10.96 9.16
N PRO A 37 -0.87 -12.19 9.52
CA PRO A 37 -0.28 -13.41 9.00
C PRO A 37 -0.38 -13.51 7.47
N ASN A 38 0.49 -14.33 6.86
CA ASN A 38 0.42 -14.61 5.44
C ASN A 38 -0.91 -15.31 5.10
N GLY A 39 -1.54 -14.87 3.98
CA GLY A 39 -2.80 -15.45 3.53
C GLY A 39 -4.05 -15.00 4.31
N CYS A 40 -3.94 -14.13 5.33
CA CYS A 40 -5.11 -13.68 6.09
C CYS A 40 -6.10 -12.82 5.30
N GLY A 41 -5.69 -12.20 4.17
CA GLY A 41 -6.59 -11.39 3.34
C GLY A 41 -6.16 -9.94 3.13
N LYS A 42 -4.95 -9.53 3.55
CA LYS A 42 -4.43 -8.14 3.40
C LYS A 42 -4.52 -7.62 1.98
N THR A 43 -3.95 -8.35 1.02
CA THR A 43 -4.00 -8.01 -0.42
C THR A 43 -5.43 -7.96 -0.94
N THR A 44 -6.32 -8.84 -0.47
CA THR A 44 -7.74 -8.82 -0.84
C THR A 44 -8.42 -7.56 -0.34
N LEU A 45 -8.18 -7.18 0.92
CA LEU A 45 -8.71 -5.95 1.50
C LEU A 45 -8.18 -4.72 0.76
N LEU A 46 -6.88 -4.69 0.46
CA LEU A 46 -6.27 -3.61 -0.33
C LEU A 46 -6.91 -3.49 -1.72
N ARG A 47 -7.17 -4.61 -2.40
CA ARG A 47 -7.86 -4.63 -3.70
C ARG A 47 -9.29 -4.10 -3.60
N ILE A 48 -10.00 -4.43 -2.52
CA ILE A 48 -11.35 -3.90 -2.27
C ILE A 48 -11.29 -2.38 -2.05
N VAL A 49 -10.36 -1.90 -1.24
CA VAL A 49 -10.13 -0.46 -1.02
C VAL A 49 -9.76 0.25 -2.32
N GLY A 50 -8.98 -0.39 -3.18
CA GLY A 50 -8.62 0.13 -4.51
C GLY A 50 -9.71 0.00 -5.58
N GLY A 51 -10.88 -0.58 -5.24
CA GLY A 51 -11.96 -0.83 -6.20
C GLY A 51 -11.62 -1.84 -7.29
N LEU A 52 -10.58 -2.64 -7.08
CA LEU A 52 -10.15 -3.73 -7.99
C LEU A 52 -10.91 -5.02 -7.71
N GLU A 53 -11.54 -5.12 -6.54
CA GLU A 53 -12.33 -6.26 -6.09
C GLU A 53 -13.59 -5.73 -5.39
N ARG A 54 -14.73 -6.41 -5.56
CA ARG A 54 -15.97 -6.07 -4.86
C ARG A 54 -16.05 -6.78 -3.52
N PRO A 55 -16.42 -6.10 -2.43
CA PRO A 55 -16.74 -6.79 -1.19
C PRO A 55 -18.03 -7.62 -1.37
N THR A 56 -18.16 -8.71 -0.62
CA THR A 56 -19.40 -9.49 -0.52
C THR A 56 -20.40 -8.76 0.40
N ARG A 57 -19.89 -8.10 1.44
CA ARG A 57 -20.65 -7.33 2.43
C ARG A 57 -19.91 -6.05 2.75
N GLY A 58 -20.65 -5.07 3.28
CA GLY A 58 -20.08 -3.79 3.68
C GLY A 58 -19.78 -2.87 2.51
N ARG A 59 -19.05 -1.80 2.79
CA ARG A 59 -18.69 -0.77 1.80
C ARG A 59 -17.39 -0.10 2.13
N VAL A 60 -16.79 0.53 1.12
CA VAL A 60 -15.64 1.42 1.25
C VAL A 60 -16.03 2.79 0.74
N LEU A 61 -15.70 3.84 1.50
CA LEU A 61 -15.86 5.24 1.10
C LEU A 61 -14.50 5.91 1.02
N LEU A 62 -14.27 6.68 -0.02
CA LEU A 62 -13.06 7.49 -0.19
C LEU A 62 -13.46 8.96 -0.34
N GLY A 63 -13.14 9.79 0.65
CA GLY A 63 -13.61 11.17 0.73
C GLY A 63 -15.15 11.27 0.76
N GLY A 64 -15.81 10.33 1.43
CA GLY A 64 -17.27 10.23 1.54
C GLY A 64 -17.98 9.61 0.33
N GLU A 65 -17.25 9.28 -0.75
CA GLU A 65 -17.82 8.70 -1.96
C GLU A 65 -17.58 7.18 -2.02
N PRO A 66 -18.57 6.38 -2.42
CA PRO A 66 -18.42 4.93 -2.49
C PRO A 66 -17.35 4.51 -3.50
N VAL A 67 -16.45 3.64 -3.09
CA VAL A 67 -15.52 2.94 -3.97
C VAL A 67 -16.27 1.80 -4.65
N SER A 68 -16.60 1.99 -5.94
CA SER A 68 -17.29 0.95 -6.71
C SER A 68 -16.30 0.04 -7.42
N GLY A 69 -16.50 -1.28 -7.35
CA GLY A 69 -15.68 -2.26 -8.10
C GLY A 69 -15.86 -2.19 -9.63
N SER A 70 -16.36 -1.07 -10.18
CA SER A 70 -16.50 -0.84 -11.62
C SER A 70 -15.35 -0.04 -12.24
N GLY A 71 -14.30 0.28 -11.44
CA GLY A 71 -13.14 1.04 -11.91
C GLY A 71 -13.42 2.51 -12.25
N ARG A 72 -14.64 2.99 -12.05
CA ARG A 72 -15.00 4.41 -12.20
C ARG A 72 -15.03 5.06 -10.82
N HIS A 73 -13.92 5.67 -10.43
CA HIS A 73 -13.85 6.48 -9.23
C HIS A 73 -13.78 7.95 -9.62
N THR A 74 -14.48 8.78 -8.87
CA THR A 74 -14.30 10.24 -8.90
C THR A 74 -12.97 10.61 -8.27
N ARG A 75 -12.45 9.76 -7.37
CA ARG A 75 -11.16 9.90 -6.68
C ARG A 75 -10.07 9.06 -7.33
N LYS A 76 -8.86 9.58 -7.36
CA LYS A 76 -7.69 8.90 -7.92
C LYS A 76 -7.04 8.01 -6.88
N VAL A 77 -6.88 6.74 -7.21
CA VAL A 77 -6.17 5.76 -6.38
C VAL A 77 -4.91 5.32 -7.10
N GLY A 78 -3.76 5.54 -6.49
CA GLY A 78 -2.48 5.01 -6.94
C GLY A 78 -2.20 3.67 -6.29
N VAL A 79 -1.69 2.69 -7.04
CA VAL A 79 -1.35 1.36 -6.51
C VAL A 79 0.09 1.02 -6.82
N VAL A 80 0.84 0.64 -5.78
CA VAL A 80 2.18 0.05 -5.88
C VAL A 80 2.05 -1.42 -5.47
N PHE A 81 2.38 -2.31 -6.39
CA PHE A 81 2.32 -3.76 -6.15
C PHE A 81 3.65 -4.28 -5.61
N GLN A 82 3.65 -5.49 -5.08
CA GLN A 82 4.84 -6.19 -4.61
C GLN A 82 5.91 -6.31 -5.71
N GLU A 83 5.48 -6.67 -6.92
CA GLU A 83 6.31 -6.58 -8.13
C GLU A 83 6.21 -5.16 -8.71
N ASP A 84 7.29 -4.63 -9.26
CA ASP A 84 7.33 -3.26 -9.82
C ASP A 84 6.39 -3.06 -11.01
N ARG A 85 6.09 -4.12 -11.77
CA ARG A 85 5.22 -4.13 -12.95
C ARG A 85 5.53 -3.01 -13.94
N LEU A 86 6.81 -2.66 -14.05
CA LEU A 86 7.26 -1.77 -15.10
C LEU A 86 7.26 -2.49 -16.44
N LEU A 87 6.91 -1.76 -17.50
CA LEU A 87 6.95 -2.29 -18.84
C LEU A 87 8.42 -2.31 -19.32
N PRO A 88 9.02 -3.49 -19.54
CA PRO A 88 10.46 -3.62 -19.76
C PRO A 88 10.95 -3.01 -21.09
N TRP A 89 10.04 -2.82 -22.05
CA TRP A 89 10.31 -2.18 -23.35
C TRP A 89 10.16 -0.65 -23.35
N MET A 90 9.77 -0.07 -22.22
CA MET A 90 9.66 1.37 -22.00
C MET A 90 10.75 1.85 -21.06
N THR A 91 11.25 3.06 -21.23
CA THR A 91 12.12 3.74 -20.29
C THR A 91 11.39 4.02 -18.97
N LEU A 92 12.12 4.38 -17.91
CA LEU A 92 11.49 4.78 -16.64
C LEU A 92 10.54 5.97 -16.82
N ARG A 93 10.95 6.95 -17.64
CA ARG A 93 10.09 8.11 -17.98
C ARG A 93 8.81 7.67 -18.67
N GLU A 94 8.92 6.86 -19.72
CA GLU A 94 7.76 6.39 -20.49
C GLU A 94 6.80 5.57 -19.62
N ASN A 95 7.30 4.76 -18.69
CA ASN A 95 6.50 4.04 -17.72
C ASN A 95 5.68 4.99 -16.83
N VAL A 96 6.25 6.13 -16.43
CA VAL A 96 5.55 7.14 -15.64
C VAL A 96 4.60 7.97 -16.51
N GLU A 97 5.00 8.36 -17.72
CA GLU A 97 4.15 9.09 -18.67
C GLU A 97 2.88 8.31 -19.04
N LEU A 98 2.98 6.98 -19.09
CA LEU A 98 1.88 6.10 -19.50
C LEU A 98 0.62 6.34 -18.67
N VAL A 99 0.76 6.42 -17.34
CA VAL A 99 -0.38 6.61 -16.44
C VAL A 99 -0.94 8.03 -16.47
N CYS A 100 -0.20 8.98 -17.02
CA CYS A 100 -0.65 10.35 -17.21
C CYS A 100 -1.48 10.55 -18.51
N LYS A 101 -1.46 9.58 -19.44
CA LYS A 101 -2.21 9.69 -20.72
C LYS A 101 -3.72 9.87 -20.50
N PRO A 102 -4.39 9.09 -19.64
CA PRO A 102 -5.84 9.24 -19.42
C PRO A 102 -6.24 10.58 -18.78
N LEU A 103 -5.29 11.34 -18.23
CA LEU A 103 -5.56 12.66 -17.63
C LEU A 103 -5.74 13.78 -18.65
N GLY A 104 -5.63 13.50 -19.95
CA GLY A 104 -5.77 14.51 -21.00
C GLY A 104 -4.61 15.51 -21.10
N LEU A 105 -3.48 15.26 -20.42
CA LEU A 105 -2.32 16.15 -20.43
C LEU A 105 -1.61 16.14 -21.79
N ALA A 106 -1.17 17.31 -22.26
CA ALA A 106 -0.31 17.43 -23.43
C ALA A 106 1.03 16.68 -23.22
N ALA A 107 1.68 16.23 -24.29
CA ALA A 107 2.90 15.43 -24.21
C ALA A 107 4.02 16.11 -23.38
N ALA A 108 4.22 17.41 -23.55
CA ALA A 108 5.21 18.17 -22.78
C ALA A 108 4.88 18.18 -21.26
N ALA A 109 3.60 18.32 -20.90
CA ALA A 109 3.16 18.29 -19.51
C ALA A 109 3.32 16.90 -18.89
N ARG A 110 2.99 15.82 -19.62
CA ARG A 110 3.23 14.43 -19.17
C ARG A 110 4.70 14.18 -18.87
N ARG A 111 5.59 14.61 -19.80
CA ARG A 111 7.05 14.49 -19.65
C ARG A 111 7.55 15.24 -18.42
N ALA A 112 7.13 16.50 -18.25
CA ALA A 112 7.50 17.30 -17.08
C ALA A 112 7.01 16.67 -15.76
N THR A 113 5.79 16.10 -15.75
CA THR A 113 5.24 15.34 -14.62
C THR A 113 6.09 14.11 -14.33
N ALA A 114 6.41 13.31 -15.34
CA ALA A 114 7.25 12.12 -15.18
C ALA A 114 8.63 12.46 -14.59
N ASP A 115 9.30 13.46 -15.16
CA ASP A 115 10.62 13.91 -14.69
C ASP A 115 10.56 14.45 -13.25
N ARG A 116 9.48 15.15 -12.88
CA ARG A 116 9.25 15.61 -11.49
C ARG A 116 9.15 14.45 -10.50
N TYR A 117 8.32 13.43 -10.81
CA TYR A 117 8.11 12.32 -9.89
C TYR A 117 9.27 11.33 -9.86
N LEU A 118 9.98 11.13 -10.96
CA LEU A 118 11.24 10.37 -10.98
C LEU A 118 12.31 11.07 -10.13
N ARG A 119 12.44 12.39 -10.21
CA ARG A 119 13.33 13.18 -9.37
C ARG A 119 12.93 13.09 -7.91
N LEU A 120 11.62 13.20 -7.58
CA LEU A 120 11.10 13.00 -6.24
C LEU A 120 11.47 11.62 -5.68
N ALA A 121 11.48 10.59 -6.51
CA ALA A 121 11.88 9.22 -6.16
C ALA A 121 13.41 9.00 -6.21
N GLY A 122 14.23 10.06 -6.33
CA GLY A 122 15.69 9.97 -6.35
C GLY A 122 16.24 9.29 -7.60
N LEU A 123 15.56 9.42 -8.73
CA LEU A 123 15.94 8.81 -10.02
C LEU A 123 16.35 9.87 -11.06
N ALA A 124 16.77 11.07 -10.64
CA ALA A 124 17.31 12.08 -11.52
C ALA A 124 18.53 11.54 -12.29
N GLY A 125 18.54 11.73 -13.62
CA GLY A 125 19.58 11.21 -14.52
C GLY A 125 19.36 9.77 -15.01
N PHE A 126 18.32 9.07 -14.49
CA PHE A 126 17.99 7.70 -14.92
C PHE A 126 16.71 7.62 -15.75
N GLU A 127 16.11 8.73 -16.11
CA GLU A 127 14.80 8.81 -16.77
C GLU A 127 14.77 8.05 -18.11
N GLY A 128 15.88 8.05 -18.84
CA GLY A 128 16.05 7.38 -20.14
C GLY A 128 16.43 5.91 -20.05
N TYR A 129 16.63 5.36 -18.86
CA TYR A 129 17.02 3.96 -18.71
C TYR A 129 15.80 3.03 -18.76
N HIS A 130 16.00 1.84 -19.32
CA HIS A 130 15.00 0.77 -19.28
C HIS A 130 15.05 0.01 -17.94
N PRO A 131 13.95 -0.58 -17.46
CA PRO A 131 13.89 -1.31 -16.18
C PRO A 131 14.97 -2.37 -16.00
N LEU A 132 15.34 -3.07 -17.08
CA LEU A 132 16.39 -4.11 -17.05
C LEU A 132 17.82 -3.55 -16.87
N ARG A 133 18.01 -2.24 -16.98
CA ARG A 133 19.32 -1.58 -16.84
C ARG A 133 19.53 -0.90 -15.49
N VAL A 134 18.60 -1.06 -14.56
CA VAL A 134 18.62 -0.44 -13.23
C VAL A 134 18.43 -1.49 -12.13
N SER A 135 18.83 -1.16 -10.89
CA SER A 135 18.69 -2.07 -9.76
C SER A 135 17.23 -2.30 -9.36
N GLY A 136 16.95 -3.37 -8.60
CA GLY A 136 15.60 -3.66 -8.08
C GLY A 136 15.01 -2.52 -7.26
N GLY A 137 15.83 -1.89 -6.40
CA GLY A 137 15.41 -0.71 -5.63
C GLY A 137 15.10 0.50 -6.52
N MET A 138 15.82 0.70 -7.62
CA MET A 138 15.52 1.75 -8.59
C MET A 138 14.22 1.46 -9.34
N ARG A 139 13.95 0.21 -9.71
CA ARG A 139 12.67 -0.18 -10.31
C ARG A 139 11.51 0.09 -9.35
N GLN A 140 11.67 -0.28 -8.09
CA GLN A 140 10.63 -0.04 -7.08
C GLN A 140 10.35 1.46 -6.88
N ARG A 141 11.40 2.29 -6.84
CA ARG A 141 11.26 3.76 -6.80
C ARG A 141 10.55 4.31 -8.04
N ALA A 142 10.83 3.76 -9.22
CA ALA A 142 10.13 4.15 -10.45
C ALA A 142 8.64 3.73 -10.42
N ALA A 143 8.31 2.56 -9.85
CA ALA A 143 6.92 2.14 -9.65
C ALA A 143 6.17 3.06 -8.69
N ILE A 144 6.81 3.52 -7.62
CA ILE A 144 6.26 4.54 -6.70
C ILE A 144 6.06 5.88 -7.44
N ALA A 145 7.07 6.34 -8.21
CA ALA A 145 6.96 7.56 -9.01
C ALA A 145 5.78 7.47 -10.00
N ARG A 146 5.59 6.32 -10.65
CA ARG A 146 4.47 6.05 -11.54
C ARG A 146 3.12 6.16 -10.83
N ALA A 147 3.00 5.55 -9.65
CA ALA A 147 1.76 5.61 -8.87
C ALA A 147 1.44 7.04 -8.38
N LEU A 148 2.46 7.84 -8.06
CA LEU A 148 2.30 9.23 -7.62
C LEU A 148 2.01 10.21 -8.77
N ALA A 149 2.43 9.90 -10.02
CA ALA A 149 2.32 10.81 -11.16
C ALA A 149 0.88 11.17 -11.55
N ILE A 150 -0.10 10.35 -11.18
CA ILE A 150 -1.52 10.66 -11.34
C ILE A 150 -2.05 11.60 -10.25
N GLU A 151 -1.19 12.02 -9.32
CA GLU A 151 -1.55 12.79 -8.12
C GLU A 151 -2.70 12.15 -7.35
N PRO A 152 -2.51 10.92 -6.84
CA PRO A 152 -3.59 10.15 -6.22
C PRO A 152 -4.07 10.80 -4.93
N ASP A 153 -5.35 10.64 -4.63
CA ASP A 153 -5.94 11.00 -3.35
C ASP A 153 -5.58 9.97 -2.26
N LEU A 154 -5.48 8.69 -2.65
CA LEU A 154 -5.06 7.57 -1.82
C LEU A 154 -3.96 6.77 -2.53
N LEU A 155 -2.88 6.45 -1.83
CA LEU A 155 -1.82 5.58 -2.31
C LEU A 155 -1.88 4.24 -1.58
N LEU A 156 -2.08 3.17 -2.32
CA LEU A 156 -2.08 1.80 -1.82
C LEU A 156 -0.74 1.15 -2.14
N MET A 157 -0.14 0.48 -1.16
CA MET A 157 1.12 -0.24 -1.32
C MET A 157 0.97 -1.67 -0.80
N ASP A 158 1.17 -2.66 -1.68
CA ASP A 158 1.07 -4.08 -1.36
C ASP A 158 2.46 -4.70 -1.26
N GLU A 159 2.98 -4.87 -0.05
CA GLU A 159 4.30 -5.45 0.25
C GLU A 159 5.44 -4.91 -0.64
N PRO A 160 5.57 -3.58 -0.81
CA PRO A 160 6.43 -3.00 -1.85
C PRO A 160 7.93 -3.25 -1.62
N PHE A 161 8.33 -3.75 -0.46
CA PHE A 161 9.73 -3.99 -0.11
C PHE A 161 10.09 -5.48 -0.01
N GLY A 162 9.14 -6.38 -0.30
CA GLY A 162 9.30 -7.83 -0.13
C GLY A 162 10.47 -8.44 -0.92
N ALA A 163 10.78 -7.87 -2.10
CA ALA A 163 11.87 -8.35 -2.97
C ALA A 163 13.24 -7.70 -2.67
N LEU A 164 13.34 -6.80 -1.66
CA LEU A 164 14.56 -6.07 -1.37
C LEU A 164 15.35 -6.73 -0.24
N ASP A 165 16.68 -6.71 -0.34
CA ASP A 165 17.56 -7.04 0.77
C ASP A 165 17.43 -6.03 1.94
N ALA A 166 17.97 -6.38 3.11
CA ALA A 166 17.79 -5.60 4.34
C ALA A 166 18.32 -4.15 4.25
N GLN A 167 19.42 -3.92 3.52
CA GLN A 167 20.00 -2.58 3.36
C GLN A 167 19.13 -1.72 2.45
N ASN A 168 18.77 -2.24 1.27
CA ASN A 168 17.90 -1.56 0.32
C ASN A 168 16.51 -1.30 0.90
N ARG A 169 16.00 -2.22 1.70
CA ARG A 169 14.72 -2.07 2.40
C ARG A 169 14.72 -0.86 3.34
N ARG A 170 15.77 -0.70 4.19
CA ARG A 170 15.89 0.48 5.08
C ARG A 170 15.97 1.78 4.30
N ILE A 171 16.70 1.81 3.19
CA ILE A 171 16.78 2.98 2.31
C ILE A 171 15.40 3.32 1.75
N MET A 172 14.66 2.31 1.28
CA MET A 172 13.32 2.50 0.72
C MET A 172 12.30 2.95 1.76
N GLN A 173 12.36 2.43 2.99
CA GLN A 173 11.52 2.90 4.10
C GLN A 173 11.72 4.41 4.36
N ALA A 174 12.98 4.84 4.46
CA ALA A 174 13.31 6.25 4.64
C ALA A 174 12.80 7.11 3.47
N GLU A 175 12.96 6.62 2.24
CA GLU A 175 12.54 7.31 1.01
C GLU A 175 11.01 7.43 0.92
N VAL A 176 10.26 6.36 1.17
CA VAL A 176 8.79 6.38 1.19
C VAL A 176 8.27 7.33 2.27
N ARG A 177 8.90 7.32 3.46
CA ARG A 177 8.54 8.24 4.55
C ARG A 177 8.82 9.70 4.18
N ARG A 178 9.93 9.98 3.48
CA ARG A 178 10.24 11.31 2.94
C ARG A 178 9.19 11.75 1.92
N ILE A 179 8.88 10.91 0.93
CA ILE A 179 7.87 11.15 -0.10
C ILE A 179 6.50 11.43 0.54
N TRP A 180 6.11 10.63 1.54
CA TRP A 180 4.86 10.85 2.27
C TRP A 180 4.81 12.23 2.93
N ARG A 181 5.88 12.64 3.65
CA ARG A 181 5.97 13.95 4.30
C ARG A 181 5.91 15.10 3.30
N GLU A 182 6.58 14.96 2.15
CA GLU A 182 6.61 15.99 1.10
C GLU A 182 5.28 16.10 0.34
N THR A 183 4.57 15.00 0.18
CA THR A 183 3.33 14.96 -0.62
C THR A 183 2.06 15.10 0.22
N GLY A 184 2.10 14.79 1.51
CA GLY A 184 0.95 14.79 2.42
C GLY A 184 -0.17 13.84 1.98
N ARG A 185 0.13 12.79 1.21
CA ARG A 185 -0.90 11.85 0.69
C ARG A 185 -1.34 10.88 1.77
N THR A 186 -2.60 10.46 1.71
CA THR A 186 -3.09 9.33 2.51
C THR A 186 -2.50 8.04 1.96
N ILE A 187 -1.91 7.21 2.82
CA ILE A 187 -1.26 5.95 2.43
C ILE A 187 -1.84 4.78 3.23
N LEU A 188 -2.23 3.73 2.53
CA LEU A 188 -2.50 2.41 3.11
C LEU A 188 -1.42 1.44 2.63
N PHE A 189 -0.60 0.98 3.56
CA PHE A 189 0.57 0.15 3.32
C PHE A 189 0.36 -1.25 3.90
N VAL A 190 0.43 -2.25 3.09
CA VAL A 190 0.33 -3.65 3.50
C VAL A 190 1.73 -4.23 3.63
N THR A 191 2.00 -4.88 4.76
CA THR A 191 3.23 -5.63 5.00
C THR A 191 2.99 -6.76 5.99
N HIS A 192 3.85 -7.77 5.95
CA HIS A 192 3.95 -8.80 7.00
C HIS A 192 5.13 -8.52 7.96
N ALA A 193 5.97 -7.52 7.66
CA ALA A 193 7.15 -7.16 8.44
C ALA A 193 6.79 -6.08 9.48
N ILE A 194 6.79 -6.46 10.76
CA ILE A 194 6.45 -5.57 11.88
C ILE A 194 7.43 -4.40 11.94
N ASP A 195 8.73 -4.65 11.75
CA ASP A 195 9.76 -3.62 11.76
C ASP A 195 9.51 -2.52 10.72
N GLU A 196 9.01 -2.91 9.54
CA GLU A 196 8.63 -1.96 8.49
C GLU A 196 7.46 -1.09 8.94
N ALA A 197 6.38 -1.71 9.41
CA ALA A 197 5.20 -0.99 9.83
C ALA A 197 5.49 0.00 10.96
N VAL A 198 6.25 -0.43 11.98
CA VAL A 198 6.66 0.43 13.10
C VAL A 198 7.60 1.55 12.65
N ALA A 199 8.45 1.29 11.61
CA ALA A 199 9.37 2.31 11.10
C ALA A 199 8.68 3.44 10.36
N ILE A 200 7.57 3.16 9.64
CA ILE A 200 6.98 4.12 8.69
C ILE A 200 5.54 4.53 9.02
N GLY A 201 4.75 3.66 9.63
CA GLY A 201 3.33 3.89 9.91
C GLY A 201 3.09 4.87 11.05
N THR A 202 2.04 5.67 10.95
CA THR A 202 1.49 6.49 12.05
C THR A 202 0.42 5.74 12.82
N THR A 203 -0.27 4.85 12.13
CA THR A 203 -1.26 3.92 12.71
C THR A 203 -1.00 2.52 12.16
N LEU A 204 -1.08 1.53 13.04
CA LEU A 204 -0.88 0.12 12.76
C LEU A 204 -2.18 -0.62 12.98
N ILE A 205 -2.71 -1.27 11.95
CA ILE A 205 -3.91 -2.11 12.03
C ILE A 205 -3.47 -3.55 11.84
N MET A 206 -3.71 -4.37 12.85
CA MET A 206 -3.39 -5.78 12.80
C MET A 206 -4.63 -6.60 12.50
N LEU A 207 -4.55 -7.43 11.46
CA LEU A 207 -5.58 -8.41 11.13
C LEU A 207 -5.30 -9.76 11.78
N SER A 208 -6.37 -10.45 12.17
CA SER A 208 -6.33 -11.85 12.60
C SER A 208 -5.96 -12.79 11.43
N ALA A 209 -5.73 -14.05 11.75
CA ALA A 209 -5.76 -15.14 10.78
C ALA A 209 -7.13 -15.21 10.06
N ARG A 210 -7.17 -15.96 8.95
CA ARG A 210 -8.35 -16.12 8.10
C ARG A 210 -9.51 -16.82 8.81
N PRO A 211 -10.75 -16.33 8.71
CA PRO A 211 -11.17 -15.10 8.04
C PRO A 211 -10.73 -13.85 8.80
N ALA A 212 -10.18 -12.86 8.07
CA ALA A 212 -9.58 -11.68 8.67
C ALA A 212 -10.60 -10.82 9.42
N ARG A 213 -10.24 -10.42 10.62
CA ARG A 213 -10.90 -9.39 11.46
C ARG A 213 -9.84 -8.46 12.01
N ILE A 214 -10.21 -7.28 12.46
CA ILE A 214 -9.27 -6.42 13.18
C ILE A 214 -8.99 -7.03 14.55
N ARG A 215 -7.70 -7.27 14.83
CA ARG A 215 -7.21 -7.79 16.11
C ARG A 215 -6.75 -6.65 17.03
N ALA A 216 -6.10 -5.65 16.44
CA ALA A 216 -5.62 -4.47 17.15
C ALA A 216 -5.51 -3.29 16.20
N GLU A 217 -5.73 -2.08 16.75
CA GLU A 217 -5.44 -0.81 16.12
C GLU A 217 -4.58 0.01 17.09
N ILE A 218 -3.39 0.41 16.66
CA ILE A 218 -2.38 1.03 17.52
C ILE A 218 -1.89 2.32 16.87
N ARG A 219 -1.97 3.43 17.58
CA ARG A 219 -1.32 4.69 17.16
C ARG A 219 0.17 4.63 17.47
N ASN A 220 0.98 4.82 16.43
CA ASN A 220 2.44 4.84 16.52
C ASN A 220 2.94 6.29 16.59
N ASP A 221 2.65 6.96 17.70
CA ASP A 221 2.96 8.36 17.95
C ASP A 221 4.26 8.57 18.76
N GLY A 222 5.02 7.51 18.98
CA GLY A 222 6.27 7.51 19.74
C GLY A 222 6.11 7.50 21.25
N ARG A 223 4.89 7.36 21.78
CA ARG A 223 4.64 7.23 23.24
C ARG A 223 5.06 5.86 23.78
N VAL A 224 4.98 4.84 22.94
CA VAL A 224 5.46 3.49 23.28
C VAL A 224 6.86 3.33 22.72
N GLU A 225 7.77 2.79 23.52
CA GLU A 225 9.11 2.46 23.04
C GLU A 225 9.03 1.49 21.86
N ARG A 226 9.81 1.77 20.81
CA ARG A 226 9.76 1.01 19.55
C ARG A 226 10.01 -0.50 19.77
N GLY A 227 10.97 -0.87 20.64
CA GLY A 227 11.26 -2.26 20.96
C GLY A 227 10.05 -2.97 21.55
N LYS A 228 9.43 -2.36 22.56
CA LYS A 228 8.23 -2.89 23.19
C LYS A 228 7.05 -3.04 22.21
N LEU A 229 6.84 -2.05 21.35
CA LEU A 229 5.79 -2.13 20.33
C LEU A 229 6.01 -3.29 19.35
N ILE A 230 7.25 -3.54 18.95
CA ILE A 230 7.61 -4.68 18.10
C ILE A 230 7.35 -6.00 18.82
N ASP A 231 7.74 -6.14 20.09
CA ASP A 231 7.54 -7.35 20.88
C ASP A 231 6.05 -7.64 21.10
N ASP A 232 5.24 -6.62 21.43
CA ASP A 232 3.80 -6.74 21.59
C ASP A 232 3.13 -7.22 20.29
N LEU A 233 3.50 -6.64 19.14
CA LEU A 233 2.98 -7.04 17.83
C LEU A 233 3.43 -8.44 17.42
N ASN A 234 4.68 -8.83 17.71
CA ASN A 234 5.17 -10.19 17.47
C ASN A 234 4.35 -11.21 18.26
N THR A 235 4.08 -10.94 19.53
CA THR A 235 3.26 -11.81 20.39
C THR A 235 1.87 -12.00 19.79
N LEU A 236 1.21 -10.92 19.38
CA LEU A 236 -0.11 -10.98 18.74
C LEU A 236 -0.11 -11.78 17.43
N ILE A 237 0.92 -11.62 16.59
CA ILE A 237 1.03 -12.38 15.32
C ILE A 237 1.25 -13.87 15.62
N MET A 238 2.08 -14.22 16.58
CA MET A 238 2.32 -15.61 16.96
C MET A 238 1.05 -16.29 17.45
N GLU A 239 0.27 -15.63 18.31
CA GLU A 239 -1.04 -16.12 18.75
C GLU A 239 -1.97 -16.43 17.56
N GLU A 240 -2.00 -15.56 16.55
CA GLU A 240 -2.85 -15.76 15.36
C GLU A 240 -2.35 -16.90 14.46
N VAL A 241 -1.04 -17.07 14.34
CA VAL A 241 -0.44 -18.19 13.58
C VAL A 241 -0.75 -19.53 14.27
N GLU A 242 -0.63 -19.61 15.60
CA GLU A 242 -0.95 -20.81 16.37
C GLU A 242 -2.43 -21.20 16.26
N ARG A 243 -3.35 -20.21 16.32
CA ARG A 243 -4.79 -20.43 16.10
C ARG A 243 -5.07 -21.02 14.71
N GLN A 244 -4.38 -20.52 13.69
CA GLN A 244 -4.55 -21.01 12.32
C GLN A 244 -4.08 -22.47 12.17
N GLN A 245 -2.99 -22.86 12.82
CA GLN A 245 -2.47 -24.23 12.80
C GLN A 245 -3.35 -25.20 13.59
N GLY A 246 -3.85 -24.77 14.76
CA GLY A 246 -4.76 -25.56 15.59
C GLY A 246 -6.09 -25.89 14.90
N THR A 247 -6.59 -24.99 14.07
CA THR A 247 -7.83 -25.21 13.30
C THR A 247 -7.62 -26.17 12.11
N SER A 248 -6.41 -26.20 11.53
CA SER A 248 -6.07 -27.09 10.41
C SER A 248 -5.83 -28.54 10.82
N SER A 249 -5.54 -28.82 12.09
CA SER A 249 -5.32 -30.17 12.62
C SER A 249 -6.61 -30.89 13.07
N MET A 250 -7.75 -30.19 13.08
CA MET A 250 -9.07 -30.74 13.49
C MET A 250 -10.02 -30.95 12.29
N SER A 251 -9.58 -30.76 11.06
CA SER A 251 -10.35 -30.97 9.81
C SER A 251 -9.79 -32.15 9.03
#